data_93326ca301986f2e18ceeb1341c5ceac
#
_entry.id   93326ca301986f2e18ceeb1341c5ceac
#
_cell.length_a   1.000
_cell.length_b   1.000
_cell.length_c   1.000
_cell.angle_alpha   90.00
_cell.angle_beta   90.00
_cell.angle_gamma   90.00
#
_symmetry.space_group_name_H-M   'P 1'
#
loop_
_entity.id
_entity.type
_entity.pdbx_description
1 polymer ?
#
loop_
_entity_poly.entity_id
_entity_poly.type
_entity_poly.pdbx_seq_one_letter_code
_entity_poly.pdbx_strand_id
1 'polypeptide(L)'
;TSYLWDFGDGQTSTEEAPTTQYSDLDTGTYLITLTASNGSCQDVATYYVKIFEDLVYYIPNTFTPYDGNDYNQLFKPVFTSGYDTGDYSMEIFNRWGELVFSTTDINQGWDGKDMRSGKICEDGTYVWKIGFGVKSIDKKEWISGHVNLLR
;
A
#
# COMPACT_ATOMS: atom_id res chain seq x y z
N THR A 1 -34.94 27.31 -6.48
CA THR A 1 -33.67 26.83 -7.03
C THR A 1 -33.78 25.33 -7.21
N SER A 2 -33.33 24.83 -8.34
CA SER A 2 -33.20 23.40 -8.63
C SER A 2 -31.73 23.03 -8.69
N TYR A 3 -31.40 21.80 -8.31
CA TYR A 3 -30.06 21.24 -8.30
C TYR A 3 -29.99 20.00 -9.18
N LEU A 4 -28.88 19.81 -9.86
CA LEU A 4 -28.55 18.58 -10.56
C LEU A 4 -27.10 18.25 -10.27
N TRP A 5 -26.91 17.14 -9.60
CA TRP A 5 -25.60 16.56 -9.32
C TRP A 5 -25.30 15.42 -10.30
N ASP A 6 -24.09 15.42 -10.83
CA ASP A 6 -23.49 14.30 -11.53
C ASP A 6 -22.22 13.90 -10.76
N PHE A 7 -22.16 12.66 -10.29
CA PHE A 7 -21.04 12.18 -9.45
C PHE A 7 -19.87 11.59 -10.27
N GLY A 8 -20.00 11.59 -11.61
CA GLY A 8 -18.95 11.15 -12.52
C GLY A 8 -18.81 9.62 -12.63
N ASP A 9 -19.64 8.85 -11.95
CA ASP A 9 -19.74 7.39 -11.99
C ASP A 9 -21.03 6.90 -12.67
N GLY A 10 -21.81 7.84 -13.24
CA GLY A 10 -23.11 7.60 -13.83
C GLY A 10 -24.29 7.78 -12.86
N GLN A 11 -24.04 8.03 -11.58
CA GLN A 11 -25.08 8.39 -10.61
C GLN A 11 -25.37 9.90 -10.68
N THR A 12 -26.64 10.27 -10.50
CA THR A 12 -27.08 11.66 -10.45
C THR A 12 -28.09 11.87 -9.32
N SER A 13 -28.21 13.11 -8.83
CA SER A 13 -29.22 13.49 -7.83
C SER A 13 -29.77 14.90 -8.08
N THR A 14 -31.00 15.15 -7.65
CA THR A 14 -31.63 16.49 -7.68
C THR A 14 -31.86 17.04 -6.27
N GLU A 15 -31.40 16.38 -5.24
CA GLU A 15 -31.52 16.83 -3.86
C GLU A 15 -30.61 18.05 -3.60
N GLU A 16 -30.95 18.87 -2.63
CA GLU A 16 -30.13 20.03 -2.24
C GLU A 16 -28.79 19.59 -1.60
N ALA A 17 -28.81 18.53 -0.81
CA ALA A 17 -27.63 17.95 -0.13
C ALA A 17 -27.64 16.42 -0.27
N PRO A 18 -27.29 15.88 -1.44
CA PRO A 18 -27.32 14.44 -1.67
C PRO A 18 -26.13 13.74 -0.97
N THR A 19 -26.32 12.45 -0.69
CA THR A 19 -25.26 11.55 -0.29
C THR A 19 -25.05 10.51 -1.37
N THR A 20 -23.79 10.23 -1.75
CA THR A 20 -23.43 9.18 -2.68
C THR A 20 -22.32 8.30 -2.09
N GLN A 21 -22.21 7.08 -2.56
CA GLN A 21 -21.17 6.14 -2.22
C GLN A 21 -20.58 5.56 -3.50
N TYR A 22 -19.28 5.66 -3.64
CA TYR A 22 -18.54 4.99 -4.69
C TYR A 22 -18.25 3.54 -4.27
N SER A 23 -18.21 2.63 -5.24
CA SER A 23 -17.82 1.24 -4.98
C SER A 23 -16.34 1.14 -4.61
N ASP A 24 -15.99 0.30 -3.64
CA ASP A 24 -14.62 0.01 -3.24
C ASP A 24 -13.78 -0.64 -4.37
N LEU A 25 -14.44 -1.15 -5.40
CA LEU A 25 -13.81 -1.76 -6.57
C LEU A 25 -13.51 -0.76 -7.68
N ASP A 26 -14.13 0.43 -7.64
CA ASP A 26 -14.03 1.45 -8.68
C ASP A 26 -13.03 2.53 -8.28
N THR A 27 -11.77 2.16 -8.18
CA THR A 27 -10.69 3.13 -7.91
C THR A 27 -10.50 4.08 -9.08
N GLY A 28 -10.29 5.36 -8.81
CA GLY A 28 -10.12 6.35 -9.86
C GLY A 28 -10.31 7.79 -9.40
N THR A 29 -10.36 8.68 -10.37
CA THR A 29 -10.67 10.10 -10.15
C THR A 29 -12.01 10.42 -10.80
N TYR A 30 -12.97 10.85 -9.99
CA TYR A 30 -14.31 11.20 -10.41
C TYR A 30 -14.48 12.71 -10.41
N LEU A 31 -15.06 13.24 -11.50
CA LEU A 31 -15.44 14.65 -11.58
C LEU A 31 -16.89 14.80 -11.12
N ILE A 32 -17.09 15.38 -9.95
CA ILE A 32 -18.42 15.77 -9.48
C ILE A 32 -18.79 17.11 -10.09
N THR A 33 -19.97 17.19 -10.67
CA THR A 33 -20.51 18.42 -11.23
C THR A 33 -21.84 18.75 -10.55
N LEU A 34 -21.95 19.96 -10.00
CA LEU A 34 -23.19 20.52 -9.52
C LEU A 34 -23.68 21.61 -10.49
N THR A 35 -24.89 21.47 -11.00
CA THR A 35 -25.58 22.48 -11.73
C THR A 35 -26.72 23.04 -10.87
N ALA A 36 -26.70 24.33 -10.57
CA ALA A 36 -27.75 25.01 -9.83
C ALA A 36 -28.49 25.98 -10.76
N SER A 37 -29.84 26.01 -10.73
CA SER A 37 -30.66 26.88 -11.55
C SER A 37 -31.83 27.47 -10.78
N ASN A 38 -32.16 28.73 -11.05
CA ASN A 38 -33.37 29.39 -10.56
C ASN A 38 -34.38 29.67 -11.65
N GLY A 39 -34.24 29.03 -12.81
CA GLY A 39 -35.10 29.21 -13.97
C GLY A 39 -34.66 30.34 -14.94
N SER A 40 -33.95 31.35 -14.45
CA SER A 40 -33.44 32.46 -15.28
C SER A 40 -31.91 32.45 -15.39
N CYS A 41 -31.21 31.91 -14.38
CA CYS A 41 -29.76 31.80 -14.32
C CYS A 41 -29.37 30.39 -13.94
N GLN A 42 -28.24 29.98 -14.47
CA GLN A 42 -27.61 28.68 -14.15
C GLN A 42 -26.16 28.92 -13.78
N ASP A 43 -25.69 28.19 -12.78
CA ASP A 43 -24.28 28.15 -12.36
C ASP A 43 -23.81 26.72 -12.24
N VAL A 44 -22.52 26.47 -12.50
CA VAL A 44 -21.92 25.14 -12.48
C VAL A 44 -20.66 25.16 -11.64
N ALA A 45 -20.59 24.26 -10.68
CA ALA A 45 -19.41 24.00 -9.87
C ALA A 45 -18.91 22.58 -10.10
N THR A 46 -17.59 22.39 -10.07
CA THR A 46 -16.95 21.08 -10.24
C THR A 46 -15.97 20.80 -9.13
N TYR A 47 -15.85 19.52 -8.76
CA TYR A 47 -14.91 19.04 -7.77
C TYR A 47 -14.41 17.64 -8.13
N TYR A 48 -13.10 17.37 -7.92
CA TYR A 48 -12.52 16.06 -8.15
C TYR A 48 -12.44 15.27 -6.85
N VAL A 49 -12.96 14.05 -6.87
CA VAL A 49 -12.81 13.06 -5.79
C VAL A 49 -11.95 11.92 -6.29
N LYS A 50 -10.96 11.52 -5.49
CA LYS A 50 -10.12 10.35 -5.78
C LYS A 50 -10.49 9.22 -4.84
N ILE A 51 -10.78 8.06 -5.41
CA ILE A 51 -11.06 6.81 -4.69
C ILE A 51 -9.83 5.88 -4.85
N PHE A 52 -9.34 5.37 -3.74
CA PHE A 52 -8.17 4.48 -3.69
C PHE A 52 -8.55 3.18 -3.02
N GLU A 53 -7.80 2.12 -3.34
CA GLU A 53 -7.82 0.88 -2.57
C GLU A 53 -7.24 1.09 -1.18
N ASP A 54 -7.81 0.43 -0.18
CA ASP A 54 -7.21 0.36 1.15
C ASP A 54 -5.85 -0.32 1.11
N LEU A 55 -4.92 0.19 1.90
CA LEU A 55 -3.61 -0.42 2.06
C LEU A 55 -3.73 -1.71 2.88
N VAL A 56 -3.49 -2.84 2.24
CA VAL A 56 -3.51 -4.16 2.88
C VAL A 56 -2.18 -4.86 2.69
N TYR A 57 -1.52 -5.20 3.79
CA TYR A 57 -0.26 -5.96 3.79
C TYR A 57 -0.16 -6.89 4.99
N TYR A 58 0.70 -7.90 4.85
CA TYR A 58 1.09 -8.83 5.92
C TYR A 58 2.60 -8.98 5.93
N ILE A 59 3.21 -8.98 7.13
CA ILE A 59 4.64 -9.20 7.31
C ILE A 59 4.84 -10.38 8.26
N PRO A 60 5.51 -11.45 7.81
CA PRO A 60 5.85 -12.59 8.66
C PRO A 60 6.74 -12.16 9.83
N ASN A 61 6.62 -12.82 10.96
CA ASN A 61 7.47 -12.59 12.12
C ASN A 61 8.52 -13.68 12.33
N THR A 62 8.47 -14.76 11.55
CA THR A 62 9.37 -15.90 11.63
C THR A 62 9.49 -16.56 10.26
N PHE A 63 10.65 -17.05 9.90
CA PHE A 63 10.88 -17.87 8.71
C PHE A 63 11.97 -18.91 8.98
N THR A 64 11.94 -19.99 8.19
CA THR A 64 12.77 -21.18 8.38
C THR A 64 13.45 -21.57 7.06
N PRO A 65 14.47 -20.79 6.60
CA PRO A 65 15.22 -21.17 5.42
C PRO A 65 16.00 -22.45 5.72
N TYR A 66 16.07 -23.35 4.73
CA TYR A 66 16.86 -24.60 4.81
C TYR A 66 16.29 -25.72 5.70
N ASP A 67 15.04 -25.65 6.11
CA ASP A 67 14.39 -26.76 6.86
C ASP A 67 13.93 -27.93 5.98
N GLY A 68 14.21 -27.88 4.67
CA GLY A 68 13.83 -28.91 3.70
C GLY A 68 12.38 -28.85 3.22
N ASN A 69 11.66 -27.81 3.57
CA ASN A 69 10.28 -27.57 3.23
C ASN A 69 10.21 -26.37 2.26
N ASP A 70 9.36 -26.43 1.23
CA ASP A 70 9.25 -25.36 0.22
C ASP A 70 8.54 -24.10 0.73
N TYR A 71 7.96 -24.15 1.90
CA TYR A 71 7.24 -23.05 2.52
C TYR A 71 8.15 -22.28 3.45
N ASN A 72 7.92 -20.98 3.58
CA ASN A 72 8.59 -20.12 4.56
C ASN A 72 10.13 -20.01 4.42
N GLN A 73 10.65 -20.25 3.21
CA GLN A 73 12.08 -20.19 2.90
C GLN A 73 12.63 -18.76 2.78
N LEU A 74 11.75 -17.78 2.55
CA LEU A 74 12.12 -16.40 2.33
C LEU A 74 11.32 -15.49 3.26
N PHE A 75 11.99 -14.56 3.90
CA PHE A 75 11.33 -13.45 4.57
C PHE A 75 11.05 -12.33 3.56
N LYS A 76 9.80 -12.04 3.33
CA LYS A 76 9.35 -10.87 2.57
C LYS A 76 7.96 -10.43 3.01
N PRO A 77 7.63 -9.14 2.91
CA PRO A 77 6.26 -8.67 3.07
C PRO A 77 5.36 -9.17 1.93
N VAL A 78 4.09 -9.32 2.23
CA VAL A 78 3.04 -9.60 1.24
C VAL A 78 2.12 -8.39 1.20
N PHE A 79 2.12 -7.67 0.10
CA PHE A 79 1.20 -6.56 -0.15
C PHE A 79 0.07 -7.05 -1.05
N THR A 80 -1.16 -6.68 -0.71
CA THR A 80 -2.36 -7.08 -1.46
C THR A 80 -2.93 -5.92 -2.26
N SER A 81 -3.08 -4.75 -1.65
CA SER A 81 -3.69 -3.58 -2.30
C SER A 81 -3.17 -2.26 -1.75
N GLY A 82 -3.44 -1.16 -2.44
CA GLY A 82 -3.21 0.21 -1.96
C GLY A 82 -1.75 0.69 -1.93
N TYR A 83 -0.80 -0.14 -2.37
CA TYR A 83 0.63 0.18 -2.36
C TYR A 83 1.16 0.58 -3.74
N ASP A 84 2.30 1.28 -3.75
CA ASP A 84 3.07 1.58 -4.95
C ASP A 84 4.43 0.89 -4.88
N THR A 85 4.75 0.11 -5.92
CA THR A 85 6.01 -0.64 -6.02
C THR A 85 7.21 0.22 -6.37
N GLY A 86 7.01 1.41 -6.95
CA GLY A 86 8.07 2.29 -7.40
C GLY A 86 8.96 2.82 -6.27
N ASP A 87 8.40 2.89 -5.06
CA ASP A 87 9.08 3.40 -3.86
C ASP A 87 9.44 2.32 -2.83
N TYR A 88 9.41 1.05 -3.24
CA TYR A 88 9.70 -0.05 -2.31
C TYR A 88 11.18 -0.12 -1.94
N SER A 89 11.45 -0.39 -0.68
CA SER A 89 12.77 -0.76 -0.16
C SER A 89 12.63 -1.61 1.10
N MET A 90 13.48 -2.62 1.26
CA MET A 90 13.57 -3.44 2.47
C MET A 90 15.03 -3.55 2.90
N GLU A 91 15.28 -3.33 4.18
CA GLU A 91 16.57 -3.46 4.83
C GLU A 91 16.44 -4.35 6.06
N ILE A 92 17.41 -5.26 6.27
CA ILE A 92 17.45 -6.18 7.42
C ILE A 92 18.78 -6.05 8.11
N PHE A 93 18.73 -5.96 9.44
CA PHE A 93 19.88 -5.73 10.30
C PHE A 93 20.00 -6.83 11.35
N ASN A 94 21.24 -7.21 11.68
CA ASN A 94 21.51 -8.09 12.79
C ASN A 94 21.39 -7.37 14.13
N ARG A 95 21.60 -8.10 15.24
CA ARG A 95 21.52 -7.56 16.62
C ARG A 95 22.54 -6.46 16.94
N TRP A 96 23.58 -6.31 16.12
CA TRP A 96 24.58 -5.26 16.25
C TRP A 96 24.31 -4.04 15.38
N GLY A 97 23.18 -4.05 14.63
CA GLY A 97 22.83 -2.97 13.72
C GLY A 97 23.55 -3.02 12.38
N GLU A 98 24.22 -4.13 12.04
CA GLU A 98 24.87 -4.27 10.75
C GLU A 98 23.85 -4.73 9.70
N LEU A 99 23.87 -4.10 8.54
CA LEU A 99 23.01 -4.45 7.40
C LEU A 99 23.42 -5.83 6.85
N VAL A 100 22.51 -6.80 6.88
CA VAL A 100 22.72 -8.15 6.33
C VAL A 100 22.01 -8.37 5.00
N PHE A 101 20.95 -7.63 4.71
CA PHE A 101 20.22 -7.72 3.46
C PHE A 101 19.57 -6.37 3.10
N SER A 102 19.52 -6.04 1.81
CA SER A 102 18.73 -4.94 1.29
C SER A 102 18.25 -5.23 -0.13
N THR A 103 17.06 -4.72 -0.46
CA THR A 103 16.48 -4.78 -1.81
C THR A 103 15.53 -3.64 -2.06
N THR A 104 15.35 -3.28 -3.33
CA THR A 104 14.28 -2.40 -3.82
C THR A 104 13.27 -3.17 -4.68
N ASP A 105 13.46 -4.47 -4.87
CA ASP A 105 12.53 -5.34 -5.57
C ASP A 105 11.56 -5.99 -4.57
N ILE A 106 10.29 -5.69 -4.67
CA ILE A 106 9.22 -6.22 -3.81
C ILE A 106 9.07 -7.75 -3.92
N ASN A 107 9.54 -8.34 -5.01
CA ASN A 107 9.49 -9.78 -5.22
C ASN A 107 10.68 -10.52 -4.59
N GLN A 108 11.75 -9.80 -4.26
CA GLN A 108 12.94 -10.36 -3.65
C GLN A 108 12.78 -10.48 -2.13
N GLY A 109 12.88 -11.70 -1.61
CA GLY A 109 12.91 -11.99 -0.17
C GLY A 109 14.32 -12.27 0.34
N TRP A 110 14.51 -12.15 1.64
CA TRP A 110 15.75 -12.54 2.34
C TRP A 110 15.75 -14.04 2.62
N ASP A 111 16.81 -14.72 2.18
CA ASP A 111 17.01 -16.17 2.35
C ASP A 111 17.81 -16.56 3.59
N GLY A 112 18.05 -15.63 4.52
CA GLY A 112 18.83 -15.87 5.73
C GLY A 112 20.34 -15.79 5.52
N LYS A 113 20.83 -15.26 4.39
CA LYS A 113 22.26 -15.01 4.16
C LYS A 113 22.62 -13.55 4.28
N ASP A 114 23.84 -13.30 4.75
CA ASP A 114 24.45 -11.98 4.65
C ASP A 114 24.81 -11.68 3.19
N MET A 115 24.23 -10.65 2.61
CA MET A 115 24.37 -10.29 1.19
C MET A 115 25.81 -9.95 0.76
N ARG A 116 26.68 -9.54 1.70
CA ARG A 116 28.07 -9.14 1.43
C ARG A 116 29.02 -10.33 1.43
N SER A 117 28.82 -11.24 2.39
CA SER A 117 29.71 -12.40 2.59
C SER A 117 29.17 -13.69 1.96
N GLY A 118 27.88 -13.74 1.65
CA GLY A 118 27.18 -14.95 1.20
C GLY A 118 27.03 -16.02 2.27
N LYS A 119 27.47 -15.76 3.51
CA LYS A 119 27.39 -16.70 4.62
C LYS A 119 25.98 -16.75 5.19
N ILE A 120 25.58 -17.93 5.62
CA ILE A 120 24.34 -18.14 6.35
C ILE A 120 24.42 -17.40 7.68
N CYS A 121 23.42 -16.61 7.98
CA CYS A 121 23.28 -15.90 9.24
C CYS A 121 22.94 -16.86 10.39
N GLU A 122 23.29 -16.49 11.62
CA GLU A 122 22.95 -17.26 12.81
C GLU A 122 21.45 -17.21 13.12
N ASP A 123 20.93 -18.27 13.77
CA ASP A 123 19.59 -18.27 14.31
C ASP A 123 19.40 -17.13 15.31
N GLY A 124 18.27 -16.45 15.20
CA GLY A 124 18.01 -15.33 16.09
C GLY A 124 17.07 -14.30 15.51
N THR A 125 16.97 -13.19 16.23
CA THR A 125 16.09 -12.08 15.88
C THR A 125 16.85 -11.03 15.07
N TYR A 126 16.26 -10.62 13.96
CA TYR A 126 16.73 -9.58 13.05
C TYR A 126 15.73 -8.44 13.01
N VAL A 127 16.21 -7.24 12.89
CA VAL A 127 15.36 -6.04 12.74
C VAL A 127 15.23 -5.72 11.27
N TRP A 128 14.03 -5.43 10.84
CA TRP A 128 13.77 -4.99 9.47
C TRP A 128 13.17 -3.59 9.43
N LYS A 129 13.44 -2.90 8.33
CA LYS A 129 12.85 -1.62 7.97
C LYS A 129 12.38 -1.70 6.52
N ILE A 130 11.11 -1.37 6.29
CA ILE A 130 10.47 -1.43 4.97
C ILE A 130 9.88 -0.08 4.65
N GLY A 131 10.22 0.45 3.46
CA GLY A 131 9.62 1.63 2.89
C GLY A 131 8.81 1.26 1.66
N PHE A 132 7.65 1.86 1.47
CA PHE A 132 6.79 1.67 0.31
C PHE A 132 5.90 2.89 0.07
N GLY A 133 5.50 3.10 -1.17
CA GLY A 133 4.53 4.13 -1.52
C GLY A 133 3.12 3.72 -1.10
N VAL A 134 2.32 4.68 -0.65
CA VAL A 134 0.89 4.50 -0.36
C VAL A 134 0.08 5.35 -1.35
N LYS A 135 -0.68 4.68 -2.22
CA LYS A 135 -1.42 5.33 -3.31
C LYS A 135 -2.42 6.41 -2.83
N SER A 136 -3.07 6.17 -1.69
CA SER A 136 -4.09 7.07 -1.16
C SER A 136 -3.56 8.44 -0.74
N ILE A 137 -2.31 8.50 -0.28
CA ILE A 137 -1.70 9.75 0.22
C ILE A 137 -0.55 10.25 -0.66
N ASP A 138 -0.19 9.49 -1.71
CA ASP A 138 0.94 9.79 -2.61
C ASP A 138 2.25 10.10 -1.85
N LYS A 139 2.53 9.27 -0.84
CA LYS A 139 3.70 9.39 0.04
C LYS A 139 4.32 8.04 0.32
N LYS A 140 5.62 8.07 0.62
CA LYS A 140 6.34 6.92 1.13
C LYS A 140 6.11 6.76 2.64
N GLU A 141 5.66 5.59 3.03
CA GLU A 141 5.54 5.16 4.42
C GLU A 141 6.73 4.27 4.80
N TRP A 142 7.08 4.31 6.09
CA TRP A 142 8.14 3.50 6.66
C TRP A 142 7.60 2.72 7.85
N ILE A 143 7.81 1.43 7.81
CA ILE A 143 7.48 0.53 8.91
C ILE A 143 8.71 -0.24 9.33
N SER A 144 8.77 -0.65 10.58
CA SER A 144 9.86 -1.45 11.12
C SER A 144 9.34 -2.48 12.12
N GLY A 145 10.09 -3.54 12.28
CA GLY A 145 9.77 -4.62 13.21
C GLY A 145 10.90 -5.63 13.29
N HIS A 146 10.57 -6.82 13.70
CA HIS A 146 11.54 -7.91 13.83
C HIS A 146 11.06 -9.19 13.16
N VAL A 147 12.00 -10.04 12.79
CA VAL A 147 11.76 -11.38 12.26
C VAL A 147 12.72 -12.35 12.94
N ASN A 148 12.23 -13.55 13.26
CA ASN A 148 13.06 -14.63 13.79
C ASN A 148 13.48 -15.55 12.65
N LEU A 149 14.79 -15.75 12.51
CA LEU A 149 15.38 -16.78 11.67
C LEU A 149 15.55 -18.02 12.51
N LEU A 150 14.97 -19.14 12.10
CA LEU A 150 15.08 -20.46 12.73
C LEU A 150 15.54 -21.48 11.68
N ARG A 151 16.26 -22.51 12.13
CA ARG A 151 16.71 -23.64 11.29
C ARG A 151 16.35 -24.96 11.93
#